data_b95b2941ea1371ee749a58ec83716bac
#
_entry.id   b95b2941ea1371ee749a58ec83716bac
#
_cell.length_a   1.000
_cell.length_b   1.000
_cell.length_c   1.000
_cell.angle_alpha   90.00
_cell.angle_beta   90.00
_cell.angle_gamma   90.00
#
_symmetry.space_group_name_H-M   'P 1'
#
loop_
_entity.id
_entity.type
_entity.pdbx_description
1 polymer ?
#
loop_
_entity_poly.entity_id
_entity_poly.type
_entity_poly.pdbx_seq_one_letter_code
_entity_poly.pdbx_strand_id
1 'polypeptide(L)'
;CCTVGDIRAKVMLKSKAGECDLVVIDYLHLLSSVRQKNETLDQVVGRNVTALKQLSLEADCPVLLVSQMNRACETRPDKAHVPVMSDLRDSGTIEQVADCVVFVYRPEKHGITKDERTGENLVGVGKLYIVKNRNGATGIARFRYNPSYTKITNYCNTVTS
;
A
#
# COMPACT_ATOMS: atom_id res chain seq x y z
N CYS A 1 2.80 -9.07 20.26
CA CYS A 1 1.81 -8.20 19.62
C CYS A 1 2.25 -6.75 19.79
N CYS A 2 2.27 -5.97 18.70
CA CYS A 2 2.69 -4.57 18.72
C CYS A 2 1.45 -3.67 18.62
N THR A 3 1.31 -2.71 19.51
CA THR A 3 0.24 -1.71 19.45
C THR A 3 0.73 -0.42 18.80
N VAL A 4 -0.20 0.44 18.35
CA VAL A 4 0.16 1.80 17.88
C VAL A 4 0.88 2.60 18.97
N GLY A 5 0.54 2.37 20.25
CA GLY A 5 1.22 2.98 21.40
C GLY A 5 2.70 2.58 21.50
N ASP A 6 3.01 1.29 21.28
CA ASP A 6 4.40 0.80 21.31
C ASP A 6 5.22 1.40 20.14
N ILE A 7 4.60 1.49 18.95
CA ILE A 7 5.22 2.14 17.79
C ILE A 7 5.49 3.62 18.09
N ARG A 8 4.47 4.31 18.62
CA ARG A 8 4.60 5.73 18.97
C ARG A 8 5.77 5.98 19.95
N ALA A 9 5.86 5.20 21.02
CA ALA A 9 6.94 5.34 22.00
C ALA A 9 8.33 5.22 21.35
N LYS A 10 8.52 4.21 20.48
CA LYS A 10 9.78 3.98 19.75
C LYS A 10 10.09 5.09 18.75
N VAL A 11 9.10 5.48 17.93
CA VAL A 11 9.25 6.50 16.90
C VAL A 11 9.58 7.86 17.51
N MET A 12 8.85 8.27 18.55
CA MET A 12 9.10 9.55 19.23
C MET A 12 10.48 9.62 19.88
N LEU A 13 10.97 8.50 20.43
CA LEU A 13 12.33 8.44 20.98
C LEU A 13 13.38 8.63 19.85
N LYS A 14 13.22 7.92 18.73
CA LYS A 14 14.14 7.98 17.60
C LYS A 14 14.10 9.31 16.86
N SER A 15 12.91 9.86 16.63
CA SER A 15 12.73 11.17 15.98
C SER A 15 13.40 12.27 16.78
N LYS A 16 13.24 12.31 18.12
CA LYS A 16 13.94 13.28 18.99
C LYS A 16 15.46 13.17 18.96
N ALA A 17 15.99 11.97 18.67
CA ALA A 17 17.41 11.75 18.50
C ALA A 17 17.90 12.08 17.07
N GLY A 18 17.02 12.46 16.15
CA GLY A 18 17.35 12.64 14.73
C GLY A 18 17.69 11.36 13.98
N GLU A 19 17.15 10.21 14.46
CA GLU A 19 17.47 8.87 13.95
C GLU A 19 16.24 8.18 13.28
N CYS A 20 15.27 8.95 12.79
CA CYS A 20 14.06 8.39 12.20
C CYS A 20 13.60 9.21 10.99
N ASP A 21 13.93 8.76 9.79
CA ASP A 21 13.55 9.40 8.53
C ASP A 21 12.33 8.74 7.87
N LEU A 22 12.00 7.51 8.23
CA LEU A 22 10.87 6.74 7.69
C LEU A 22 10.43 5.66 8.67
N VAL A 23 9.13 5.53 8.86
CA VAL A 23 8.52 4.41 9.59
C VAL A 23 7.82 3.48 8.60
N VAL A 24 8.17 2.20 8.60
CA VAL A 24 7.50 1.16 7.78
C VAL A 24 6.75 0.21 8.69
N ILE A 25 5.47 -0.01 8.40
CA ILE A 25 4.60 -0.92 9.16
C ILE A 25 4.09 -2.00 8.20
N ASP A 26 4.58 -3.22 8.36
CA ASP A 26 4.16 -4.39 7.61
C ASP A 26 3.54 -5.42 8.59
N TYR A 27 2.24 -5.54 8.60
CA TYR A 27 1.17 -4.80 7.94
C TYR A 27 0.08 -4.41 8.96
N LEU A 28 -0.83 -3.51 8.54
CA LEU A 28 -1.86 -2.88 9.38
C LEU A 28 -2.65 -3.84 10.28
N HIS A 29 -3.12 -4.97 9.73
CA HIS A 29 -3.97 -5.92 10.45
C HIS A 29 -3.22 -6.78 11.50
N LEU A 30 -1.88 -6.69 11.58
CA LEU A 30 -1.08 -7.28 12.67
C LEU A 30 -1.02 -6.39 13.91
N LEU A 31 -1.45 -5.14 13.80
CA LEU A 31 -1.46 -4.25 14.95
C LEU A 31 -2.52 -4.69 15.96
N SER A 32 -2.05 -4.98 17.16
CA SER A 32 -2.93 -5.28 18.28
C SER A 32 -3.64 -4.04 18.75
N SER A 33 -4.95 -4.17 18.96
CA SER A 33 -5.75 -3.12 19.55
C SER A 33 -6.79 -3.72 20.51
N VAL A 34 -6.92 -3.13 21.66
CA VAL A 34 -8.02 -3.46 22.56
C VAL A 34 -9.32 -2.97 21.91
N ARG A 35 -10.22 -3.88 21.60
CA ARG A 35 -11.56 -3.54 21.11
C ARG A 35 -12.38 -2.94 22.24
N GLN A 36 -13.01 -1.81 21.96
CA GLN A 36 -14.01 -1.26 22.87
C GLN A 36 -15.33 -2.04 22.76
N LYS A 37 -16.18 -1.94 23.75
CA LYS A 37 -17.48 -2.59 23.76
C LYS A 37 -18.28 -2.13 22.53
N ASN A 38 -18.75 -3.07 21.72
CA ASN A 38 -19.49 -2.84 20.46
C ASN A 38 -18.68 -2.22 19.29
N GLU A 39 -17.34 -2.12 19.37
CA GLU A 39 -16.50 -1.64 18.29
C GLU A 39 -16.37 -2.70 17.19
N THR A 40 -16.60 -2.33 15.92
CA THR A 40 -16.36 -3.20 14.75
C THR A 40 -14.87 -3.27 14.44
N LEU A 41 -14.46 -4.27 13.66
CA LEU A 41 -13.07 -4.39 13.20
C LEU A 41 -12.64 -3.17 12.37
N ASP A 42 -13.52 -2.68 11.50
CA ASP A 42 -13.31 -1.50 10.66
C ASP A 42 -13.06 -0.24 11.48
N GLN A 43 -13.79 -0.08 12.60
CA GLN A 43 -13.58 1.04 13.52
C GLN A 43 -12.22 0.96 14.24
N VAL A 44 -11.80 -0.25 14.62
CA VAL A 44 -10.46 -0.49 15.19
C VAL A 44 -9.37 -0.12 14.19
N VAL A 45 -9.50 -0.58 12.95
CA VAL A 45 -8.56 -0.27 11.85
C VAL A 45 -8.53 1.24 11.61
N GLY A 46 -9.69 1.88 11.50
CA GLY A 46 -9.81 3.33 11.31
C GLY A 46 -9.12 4.13 12.43
N ARG A 47 -9.30 3.73 13.67
CA ARG A 47 -8.64 4.34 14.84
C ARG A 47 -7.12 4.19 14.78
N ASN A 48 -6.62 3.01 14.39
CA ASN A 48 -5.19 2.77 14.23
C ASN A 48 -4.59 3.65 13.14
N VAL A 49 -5.23 3.72 11.98
CA VAL A 49 -4.79 4.55 10.84
C VAL A 49 -4.76 6.03 11.22
N THR A 50 -5.79 6.52 11.91
CA THR A 50 -5.84 7.90 12.38
C THR A 50 -4.72 8.21 13.39
N ALA A 51 -4.46 7.29 14.31
CA ALA A 51 -3.38 7.45 15.29
C ALA A 51 -1.99 7.41 14.63
N LEU A 52 -1.79 6.58 13.59
CA LEU A 52 -0.54 6.57 12.82
C LEU A 52 -0.35 7.85 12.01
N LYS A 53 -1.41 8.43 11.46
CA LYS A 53 -1.36 9.74 10.80
C LYS A 53 -0.94 10.85 11.79
N GLN A 54 -1.53 10.86 12.98
CA GLN A 54 -1.14 11.81 14.04
C GLN A 54 0.34 11.63 14.42
N LEU A 55 0.79 10.38 14.56
CA LEU A 55 2.19 10.08 14.84
C LEU A 55 3.12 10.64 13.75
N SER A 56 2.77 10.50 12.47
CA SER A 56 3.59 11.01 11.37
C SER A 56 3.76 12.54 11.43
N LEU A 57 2.71 13.25 11.86
CA LEU A 57 2.75 14.71 12.02
C LEU A 57 3.55 15.13 13.25
N GLU A 58 3.39 14.44 14.37
CA GLU A 58 4.10 14.75 15.62
C GLU A 58 5.59 14.43 15.56
N ALA A 59 5.96 13.37 14.85
CA ALA A 59 7.34 12.94 14.69
C ALA A 59 8.05 13.66 13.53
N ASP A 60 7.30 14.40 12.70
CA ASP A 60 7.76 14.96 11.41
C ASP A 60 8.45 13.88 10.56
N CYS A 61 7.83 12.70 10.48
CA CYS A 61 8.40 11.53 9.86
C CYS A 61 7.32 10.79 9.05
N PRO A 62 7.57 10.48 7.76
CA PRO A 62 6.61 9.76 6.94
C PRO A 62 6.38 8.33 7.46
N VAL A 63 5.13 7.88 7.37
CA VAL A 63 4.74 6.50 7.72
C VAL A 63 4.28 5.78 6.46
N LEU A 64 4.98 4.73 6.07
CA LEU A 64 4.59 3.78 5.04
C LEU A 64 3.84 2.61 5.69
N LEU A 65 2.54 2.54 5.43
CA LEU A 65 1.67 1.51 5.97
C LEU A 65 1.30 0.49 4.89
N VAL A 66 1.69 -0.76 5.06
CA VAL A 66 1.27 -1.86 4.20
C VAL A 66 -0.11 -2.35 4.65
N SER A 67 -1.02 -2.51 3.70
CA SER A 67 -2.37 -3.04 3.95
C SER A 67 -2.71 -4.13 2.95
N GLN A 68 -3.47 -5.12 3.40
CA GLN A 68 -3.96 -6.18 2.55
C GLN A 68 -5.24 -5.76 1.84
N MET A 69 -5.37 -6.11 0.56
CA MET A 69 -6.58 -5.89 -0.21
C MET A 69 -7.67 -6.91 0.12
N ASN A 70 -8.92 -6.55 -0.11
CA ASN A 70 -10.04 -7.47 -0.02
C ASN A 70 -9.97 -8.50 -1.17
N ARG A 71 -10.20 -9.77 -0.86
CA ARG A 71 -10.23 -10.85 -1.86
C ARG A 71 -11.34 -10.69 -2.90
N ALA A 72 -12.32 -9.83 -2.65
CA ALA A 72 -13.38 -9.52 -3.62
C ALA A 72 -12.83 -8.96 -4.95
N CYS A 73 -11.63 -8.35 -4.95
CA CYS A 73 -10.98 -7.93 -6.19
C CYS A 73 -10.65 -9.11 -7.13
N GLU A 74 -10.38 -10.31 -6.57
CA GLU A 74 -10.05 -11.52 -7.35
C GLU A 74 -11.29 -12.17 -8.00
N THR A 75 -12.48 -11.88 -7.49
CA THR A 75 -13.76 -12.47 -7.98
C THR A 75 -14.53 -11.54 -8.91
N ARG A 76 -13.97 -10.38 -9.23
CA ARG A 76 -14.60 -9.41 -10.12
C ARG A 76 -14.72 -9.98 -11.55
N PRO A 77 -15.83 -9.69 -12.28
CA PRO A 77 -16.01 -10.18 -13.65
C PRO A 77 -14.98 -9.67 -14.65
N ASP A 78 -14.36 -8.56 -14.34
CA ASP A 78 -13.30 -7.98 -15.13
C ASP A 78 -12.03 -8.86 -15.02
N LYS A 79 -11.57 -9.39 -16.15
CA LYS A 79 -10.41 -10.30 -16.24
C LYS A 79 -9.10 -9.62 -15.82
N ALA A 80 -9.04 -8.31 -15.84
CA ALA A 80 -7.81 -7.57 -15.54
C ALA A 80 -7.56 -7.46 -14.03
N HIS A 81 -8.58 -7.57 -13.19
CA HIS A 81 -8.50 -7.46 -11.72
C HIS A 81 -7.64 -6.27 -11.25
N VAL A 82 -7.69 -5.15 -12.00
CA VAL A 82 -6.94 -3.96 -11.65
C VAL A 82 -7.45 -3.41 -10.32
N PRO A 83 -6.59 -3.18 -9.34
CA PRO A 83 -7.00 -2.69 -8.03
C PRO A 83 -7.67 -1.33 -8.11
N VAL A 84 -8.74 -1.16 -7.35
CA VAL A 84 -9.44 0.13 -7.17
C VAL A 84 -9.58 0.44 -5.68
N MET A 85 -9.92 1.67 -5.37
CA MET A 85 -9.97 2.16 -3.99
C MET A 85 -10.91 1.33 -3.09
N SER A 86 -12.05 0.88 -3.62
CA SER A 86 -13.00 0.01 -2.91
C SER A 86 -12.47 -1.39 -2.56
N ASP A 87 -11.32 -1.78 -3.12
CA ASP A 87 -10.67 -3.05 -2.81
C ASP A 87 -9.81 -2.99 -1.54
N LEU A 88 -9.56 -1.80 -1.01
CA LEU A 88 -8.98 -1.67 0.32
C LEU A 88 -9.99 -2.21 1.34
N ARG A 89 -9.55 -3.20 2.09
CA ARG A 89 -10.31 -3.69 3.25
C ARG A 89 -10.40 -2.56 4.26
N ASP A 90 -11.61 -2.33 4.80
CA ASP A 90 -11.88 -1.27 5.78
C ASP A 90 -11.58 0.16 5.25
N SER A 91 -11.90 0.39 3.97
CA SER A 91 -11.35 1.45 3.11
C SER A 91 -11.74 2.88 3.47
N GLY A 92 -12.90 3.11 4.09
CA GLY A 92 -13.42 4.46 4.26
C GLY A 92 -12.46 5.41 5.00
N THR A 93 -11.92 4.97 6.15
CA THR A 93 -11.00 5.80 6.94
C THR A 93 -9.61 5.86 6.29
N ILE A 94 -9.11 4.75 5.71
CA ILE A 94 -7.81 4.74 5.00
C ILE A 94 -7.86 5.74 3.85
N GLU A 95 -8.94 5.69 3.05
CA GLU A 95 -9.13 6.61 1.93
C GLU A 95 -9.14 8.08 2.38
N GLN A 96 -9.78 8.38 3.49
CA GLN A 96 -9.87 9.76 3.99
C GLN A 96 -8.54 10.26 4.57
N VAL A 97 -7.84 9.44 5.33
CA VAL A 97 -6.69 9.82 6.16
C VAL A 97 -5.37 9.80 5.39
N ALA A 98 -5.15 8.80 4.51
CA ALA A 98 -3.90 8.66 3.77
C ALA A 98 -3.67 9.84 2.80
N ASP A 99 -2.43 10.33 2.73
CA ASP A 99 -2.05 11.37 1.76
C ASP A 99 -1.78 10.78 0.38
N CYS A 100 -1.26 9.55 0.34
CA CYS A 100 -1.00 8.81 -0.89
C CYS A 100 -1.50 7.37 -0.72
N VAL A 101 -2.11 6.81 -1.77
CA VAL A 101 -2.50 5.40 -1.84
C VAL A 101 -1.94 4.81 -3.12
N VAL A 102 -1.18 3.73 -2.96
CA VAL A 102 -0.51 3.04 -4.06
C VAL A 102 -0.88 1.56 -4.01
N PHE A 103 -1.40 1.03 -5.11
CA PHE A 103 -1.59 -0.40 -5.28
C PHE A 103 -0.43 -1.01 -6.06
N VAL A 104 0.06 -2.16 -5.57
CA VAL A 104 1.01 -2.99 -6.30
C VAL A 104 0.23 -4.03 -7.10
N TYR A 105 0.44 -4.07 -8.40
CA TYR A 105 -0.25 -4.96 -9.30
C TYR A 105 0.72 -5.69 -10.23
N ARG A 106 0.50 -7.00 -10.40
CA ARG A 106 1.29 -7.86 -11.29
C ARG A 106 0.35 -8.60 -12.24
N PRO A 107 0.23 -8.17 -13.52
CA PRO A 107 -0.68 -8.77 -14.50
C PRO A 107 -0.50 -10.29 -14.63
N GLU A 108 0.73 -10.78 -14.64
CA GLU A 108 1.05 -12.21 -14.78
C GLU A 108 0.44 -13.09 -13.68
N LYS A 109 0.21 -12.54 -12.47
CA LYS A 109 -0.44 -13.26 -11.37
C LYS A 109 -1.92 -13.52 -11.63
N HIS A 110 -2.51 -12.77 -12.55
CA HIS A 110 -3.88 -12.92 -13.03
C HIS A 110 -3.93 -13.59 -14.42
N GLY A 111 -2.83 -14.23 -14.86
CA GLY A 111 -2.75 -14.91 -16.15
C GLY A 111 -2.60 -13.96 -17.36
N ILE A 112 -2.42 -12.66 -17.13
CA ILE A 112 -2.30 -11.65 -18.16
C ILE A 112 -0.82 -11.50 -18.53
N THR A 113 -0.40 -12.13 -19.60
CA THR A 113 0.99 -12.13 -20.07
C THR A 113 1.24 -11.17 -21.23
N LYS A 114 0.18 -10.60 -21.80
CA LYS A 114 0.26 -9.68 -22.94
C LYS A 114 -0.79 -8.56 -22.78
N ASP A 115 -0.41 -7.35 -23.12
CA ASP A 115 -1.33 -6.21 -23.18
C ASP A 115 -2.18 -6.32 -24.46
N GLU A 116 -3.50 -6.37 -24.34
CA GLU A 116 -4.42 -6.57 -25.46
C GLU A 116 -4.39 -5.38 -26.45
N ARG A 117 -4.14 -4.17 -25.97
CA ARG A 117 -4.13 -2.96 -26.78
C ARG A 117 -2.81 -2.73 -27.51
N THR A 118 -1.69 -2.96 -26.81
CA THR A 118 -0.35 -2.64 -27.34
C THR A 118 0.40 -3.86 -27.86
N GLY A 119 -0.04 -5.08 -27.49
CA GLY A 119 0.67 -6.32 -27.79
C GLY A 119 1.93 -6.54 -26.94
N GLU A 120 2.21 -5.67 -25.98
CA GLU A 120 3.40 -5.72 -25.14
C GLU A 120 3.42 -6.97 -24.25
N ASN A 121 4.61 -7.58 -24.08
CA ASN A 121 4.83 -8.68 -23.16
C ASN A 121 4.86 -8.15 -21.71
N LEU A 122 3.95 -8.63 -20.87
CA LEU A 122 3.78 -8.23 -19.47
C LEU A 122 4.42 -9.22 -18.48
N VAL A 123 5.07 -10.28 -18.94
CA VAL A 123 5.78 -11.22 -18.05
C VAL A 123 6.90 -10.49 -17.32
N GLY A 124 6.93 -10.61 -16.00
CA GLY A 124 7.89 -9.90 -15.14
C GLY A 124 7.66 -8.39 -15.06
N VAL A 125 6.51 -7.89 -15.51
CA VAL A 125 6.13 -6.47 -15.36
C VAL A 125 5.25 -6.31 -14.13
N GLY A 126 5.62 -5.36 -13.26
CA GLY A 126 4.77 -4.87 -12.18
C GLY A 126 4.35 -3.42 -12.43
N LYS A 127 3.23 -3.06 -11.86
CA LYS A 127 2.65 -1.71 -11.95
C LYS A 127 2.34 -1.20 -10.54
N LEU A 128 2.66 0.06 -10.28
CA LEU A 128 2.24 0.80 -9.10
C LEU A 128 1.14 1.76 -9.55
N TYR A 129 -0.08 1.52 -9.10
CA TYR A 129 -1.21 2.41 -9.36
C TYR A 129 -1.30 3.43 -8.23
N ILE A 130 -0.90 4.66 -8.49
CA ILE A 130 -1.04 5.79 -7.57
C ILE A 130 -2.46 6.31 -7.73
N VAL A 131 -3.38 5.81 -6.91
CA VAL A 131 -4.82 6.10 -7.03
C VAL A 131 -5.25 7.32 -6.21
N LYS A 132 -4.45 7.71 -5.25
CA LYS A 132 -4.59 8.94 -4.47
C LYS A 132 -3.22 9.57 -4.24
N ASN A 133 -3.14 10.88 -4.43
CA ASN A 133 -1.95 11.67 -4.07
C ASN A 133 -2.39 13.11 -3.77
N ARG A 134 -2.39 13.51 -2.50
CA ARG A 134 -2.83 14.86 -2.10
C ARG A 134 -1.91 15.97 -2.61
N ASN A 135 -0.61 15.65 -2.76
CA ASN A 135 0.41 16.65 -3.07
C ASN A 135 0.96 16.52 -4.51
N GLY A 136 0.28 15.73 -5.38
CA GLY A 136 0.75 15.52 -6.73
C GLY A 136 -0.25 14.76 -7.60
N ALA A 137 0.19 14.37 -8.80
CA ALA A 137 -0.63 13.65 -9.75
C ALA A 137 -0.83 12.17 -9.34
N THR A 138 -1.98 11.63 -9.72
CA THR A 138 -2.21 10.19 -9.78
C THR A 138 -1.66 9.62 -11.08
N GLY A 139 -1.41 8.30 -11.14
CA GLY A 139 -0.86 7.69 -12.36
C GLY A 139 -0.38 6.27 -12.14
N ILE A 140 0.39 5.78 -13.10
CA ILE A 140 0.92 4.42 -13.09
C ILE A 140 2.45 4.48 -13.27
N ALA A 141 3.18 3.96 -12.30
CA ALA A 141 4.60 3.68 -12.45
C ALA A 141 4.80 2.18 -12.73
N ARG A 142 5.79 1.85 -13.56
CA ARG A 142 6.09 0.47 -13.96
C ARG A 142 7.45 0.05 -13.41
N PHE A 143 7.58 -1.24 -13.11
CA PHE A 143 8.85 -1.83 -12.69
C PHE A 143 9.03 -3.22 -13.30
N ARG A 144 10.25 -3.71 -13.36
CA ARG A 144 10.56 -5.11 -13.67
C ARG A 144 10.70 -5.91 -12.40
N TYR A 145 10.14 -7.11 -12.40
CA TYR A 145 10.21 -8.06 -11.32
C TYR A 145 10.76 -9.40 -11.82
N ASN A 146 11.83 -9.86 -11.20
CA ASN A 146 12.37 -11.19 -11.46
C ASN A 146 11.99 -12.14 -10.30
N PRO A 147 11.12 -13.13 -10.54
CA PRO A 147 10.66 -14.03 -9.48
C PRO A 147 11.76 -14.95 -8.93
N SER A 148 12.78 -15.28 -9.73
CA SER A 148 13.85 -16.19 -9.32
C SER A 148 14.75 -15.60 -8.21
N TYR A 149 14.85 -14.25 -8.16
CA TYR A 149 15.70 -13.55 -7.20
C TYR A 149 14.94 -12.56 -6.35
N THR A 150 13.63 -12.48 -6.48
CA THR A 150 12.78 -11.47 -5.84
C THR A 150 13.27 -10.02 -6.12
N LYS A 151 13.95 -9.83 -7.26
CA LYS A 151 14.59 -8.56 -7.62
C LYS A 151 13.63 -7.63 -8.33
N ILE A 152 13.56 -6.41 -7.85
CA ILE A 152 12.84 -5.31 -8.51
C ILE A 152 13.86 -4.36 -9.13
N THR A 153 13.62 -3.94 -10.36
CA THR A 153 14.45 -2.98 -11.11
C THR A 153 13.56 -1.97 -11.84
N ASN A 154 14.15 -0.86 -12.23
CA ASN A 154 13.45 0.13 -13.03
C ASN A 154 12.94 -0.49 -14.36
N TYR A 155 11.76 -0.02 -14.77
CA TYR A 155 11.23 -0.36 -16.09
C TYR A 155 11.93 0.49 -17.14
N CYS A 156 12.80 -0.14 -17.95
CA CYS A 156 13.35 0.50 -19.13
C CYS A 156 12.52 0.05 -20.34
N ASN A 157 11.97 1.01 -21.09
CA ASN A 157 11.46 0.71 -22.44
C ASN A 157 12.68 0.37 -23.31
N THR A 158 12.96 -0.90 -23.51
CA THR A 158 13.82 -1.30 -24.63
C THR A 158 13.01 -1.04 -25.90
N VAL A 159 13.25 0.13 -26.51
CA VAL A 159 12.88 0.33 -27.90
C VAL A 159 13.80 -0.60 -28.68
N THR A 160 13.31 -1.77 -29.08
CA THR A 160 13.95 -2.57 -30.10
C THR A 160 13.79 -1.80 -31.41
N SER A 161 14.86 -1.15 -31.82
CA SER A 161 15.05 -0.61 -33.18
C SER A 161 15.01 -1.73 -34.20
#